data_6ee5d0d7c9482cdc0ecc1f75b4baf400
#
_entry.id   6ee5d0d7c9482cdc0ecc1f75b4baf400
#
_cell.length_a   1.000
_cell.length_b   1.000
_cell.length_c   1.000
_cell.angle_alpha   90.00
_cell.angle_beta   90.00
_cell.angle_gamma   90.00
#
_symmetry.space_group_name_H-M   'P 1'
#
loop_
_entity.id
_entity.type
_entity.pdbx_description
1 polymer ?
#
loop_
_entity_poly.entity_id
_entity_poly.type
_entity_poly.pdbx_seq_one_letter_code
_entity_poly.pdbx_strand_id
1 'polypeptide(L)'
;KVTFDKNDEDITLDIACDLEKGTHTVTLFKRQDASHYFEFVGFEIDPDGEVLENPPLPARKIECYGDSVSAGAVCEAVDFVASCDPEDHQGVYDNAWHSYAMITARNLGAQIHNIAQGGIAIFDNTGYYHAPNYIGMESVYNKLCYFPEGAKGVTPWDFENYTPDVVLFAVGQNDPHNEGHEDFDITDPDYRAKWKNAYKSIIIDLRSKYPNATFVLLLTVLCHGEEWDKAVDEIANELNDEKITHFMFTRTGKATPGHPRLPEQYEMAEELTAYLSNMGDKIWG
;
A
#
# COMPACT_ATOMS: atom_id res chain seq x y z
N LYS A 1 -16.13 10.96 -8.30
CA LYS A 1 -15.97 10.43 -6.94
C LYS A 1 -17.35 10.18 -6.35
N VAL A 2 -17.57 8.97 -5.88
CA VAL A 2 -18.80 8.57 -5.19
C VAL A 2 -18.44 8.24 -3.75
N THR A 3 -19.27 8.64 -2.80
CA THR A 3 -19.15 8.31 -1.38
C THR A 3 -20.39 7.49 -1.02
N PHE A 4 -20.20 6.39 -0.31
CA PHE A 4 -21.26 5.53 0.17
C PHE A 4 -21.40 5.70 1.68
N ASP A 5 -22.65 5.69 2.16
CA ASP A 5 -22.95 5.62 3.59
C ASP A 5 -22.96 4.17 4.10
N LYS A 6 -22.70 3.99 5.39
CA LYS A 6 -22.57 2.67 6.03
C LYS A 6 -23.80 1.76 5.95
N ASN A 7 -24.94 2.33 5.67
CA ASN A 7 -26.23 1.61 5.72
C ASN A 7 -26.93 1.62 4.35
N ASP A 8 -26.18 1.89 3.30
CA ASP A 8 -26.76 1.90 1.97
C ASP A 8 -27.16 0.49 1.56
N GLU A 9 -28.37 0.38 1.06
CA GLU A 9 -28.81 -0.74 0.26
C GLU A 9 -28.11 -0.70 -1.11
N ASP A 10 -28.37 -1.69 -1.95
CA ASP A 10 -27.87 -1.67 -3.34
C ASP A 10 -28.27 -0.36 -4.02
N ILE A 11 -27.31 0.38 -4.52
CA ILE A 11 -27.52 1.63 -5.23
C ILE A 11 -27.05 1.52 -6.67
N THR A 12 -27.82 2.09 -7.59
CA THR A 12 -27.41 2.28 -8.98
C THR A 12 -27.03 3.74 -9.19
N LEU A 13 -25.89 3.97 -9.81
CA LEU A 13 -25.34 5.31 -10.06
C LEU A 13 -25.07 5.51 -11.54
N ASP A 14 -25.54 6.61 -12.09
CA ASP A 14 -25.20 7.02 -13.45
C ASP A 14 -23.71 7.39 -13.51
N ILE A 15 -22.96 6.62 -14.28
CA ILE A 15 -21.52 6.88 -14.50
C ILE A 15 -21.34 7.86 -15.65
N ALA A 16 -22.08 7.67 -16.72
CA ALA A 16 -22.09 8.54 -17.90
C ALA A 16 -23.40 8.40 -18.63
N CYS A 17 -23.93 9.51 -19.15
CA CYS A 17 -25.12 9.59 -19.96
C CYS A 17 -24.79 10.27 -21.29
N ASP A 18 -25.60 10.02 -22.31
CA ASP A 18 -25.50 10.69 -23.63
C ASP A 18 -24.11 10.56 -24.30
N LEU A 19 -23.44 9.42 -24.11
CA LEU A 19 -22.20 9.14 -24.79
C LEU A 19 -22.44 8.96 -26.29
N GLU A 20 -21.52 9.47 -27.11
CA GLU A 20 -21.54 9.19 -28.55
C GLU A 20 -21.42 7.68 -28.79
N LYS A 21 -22.09 7.18 -29.85
CA LYS A 21 -22.00 5.77 -30.19
C LYS A 21 -20.57 5.36 -30.51
N GLY A 22 -20.03 4.42 -29.75
CA GLY A 22 -18.65 3.96 -29.89
C GLY A 22 -18.22 3.05 -28.74
N THR A 23 -16.95 2.69 -28.76
CA THR A 23 -16.35 1.91 -27.67
C THR A 23 -15.86 2.85 -26.57
N HIS A 24 -16.27 2.59 -25.35
CA HIS A 24 -15.90 3.34 -24.16
C HIS A 24 -15.24 2.42 -23.14
N THR A 25 -14.27 2.94 -22.39
CA THR A 25 -13.65 2.24 -21.28
C THR A 25 -14.10 2.84 -19.97
N VAL A 26 -14.63 2.02 -19.09
CA VAL A 26 -14.99 2.40 -17.72
C VAL A 26 -13.98 1.78 -16.76
N THR A 27 -13.42 2.62 -15.89
CA THR A 27 -12.53 2.16 -14.81
C THR A 27 -13.18 2.45 -13.47
N LEU A 28 -13.50 1.39 -12.73
CA LEU A 28 -13.92 1.49 -11.32
C LEU A 28 -12.70 1.32 -10.44
N PHE A 29 -12.44 2.27 -9.56
CA PHE A 29 -11.29 2.23 -8.67
C PHE A 29 -11.67 2.54 -7.22
N LYS A 30 -11.28 1.66 -6.30
CA LYS A 30 -11.45 1.86 -4.86
C LYS A 30 -10.32 2.77 -4.35
N ARG A 31 -10.68 3.94 -3.82
CA ARG A 31 -9.73 4.99 -3.44
C ARG A 31 -9.09 4.79 -2.07
N GLN A 32 -9.79 4.16 -1.15
CA GLN A 32 -9.39 3.99 0.25
C GLN A 32 -8.86 2.59 0.51
N ASP A 33 -8.21 2.42 1.64
CA ASP A 33 -7.62 1.16 2.11
C ASP A 33 -8.65 0.09 2.51
N ALA A 34 -8.18 -0.99 3.11
CA ALA A 34 -9.02 -2.13 3.50
C ALA A 34 -9.94 -1.85 4.68
N SER A 35 -9.79 -0.72 5.39
CA SER A 35 -10.74 -0.30 6.44
C SER A 35 -12.13 0.01 5.89
N HIS A 36 -12.24 0.21 4.58
CA HIS A 36 -13.47 0.48 3.87
C HIS A 36 -13.66 -0.55 2.77
N TYR A 37 -14.84 -1.13 2.66
CA TYR A 37 -15.17 -2.08 1.60
C TYR A 37 -16.58 -1.81 1.05
N PHE A 38 -16.79 -2.25 -0.16
CA PHE A 38 -18.09 -2.29 -0.82
C PHE A 38 -18.17 -3.50 -1.73
N GLU A 39 -19.38 -3.91 -2.08
CA GLU A 39 -19.59 -4.94 -3.07
C GLU A 39 -19.92 -4.29 -4.42
N PHE A 40 -19.21 -4.68 -5.47
CA PHE A 40 -19.54 -4.31 -6.84
C PHE A 40 -20.47 -5.35 -7.44
N VAL A 41 -21.71 -4.96 -7.72
CA VAL A 41 -22.74 -5.87 -8.25
C VAL A 41 -22.61 -6.02 -9.77
N GLY A 42 -22.35 -4.93 -10.49
CA GLY A 42 -22.21 -4.96 -11.94
C GLY A 42 -22.39 -3.61 -12.60
N PHE A 43 -22.38 -3.62 -13.92
CA PHE A 43 -22.75 -2.47 -14.75
C PHE A 43 -24.12 -2.71 -15.41
N GLU A 44 -24.97 -1.69 -15.40
CA GLU A 44 -26.13 -1.59 -16.27
C GLU A 44 -25.73 -0.79 -17.50
N ILE A 45 -25.95 -1.36 -18.68
CA ILE A 45 -25.65 -0.72 -19.97
C ILE A 45 -26.90 -0.65 -20.83
N ASP A 46 -26.89 0.19 -21.85
CA ASP A 46 -27.98 0.29 -22.79
C ASP A 46 -28.36 -1.07 -23.40
N PRO A 47 -29.63 -1.32 -23.73
CA PRO A 47 -30.09 -2.63 -24.21
C PRO A 47 -29.43 -3.10 -25.52
N ASP A 48 -28.86 -2.18 -26.31
CA ASP A 48 -28.12 -2.47 -27.53
C ASP A 48 -26.59 -2.39 -27.32
N GLY A 49 -26.16 -2.21 -26.10
CA GLY A 49 -24.75 -2.21 -25.71
C GLY A 49 -24.17 -3.62 -25.58
N GLU A 50 -22.88 -3.74 -25.77
CA GLU A 50 -22.13 -5.00 -25.63
C GLU A 50 -20.93 -4.77 -24.71
N VAL A 51 -20.72 -5.68 -23.75
CA VAL A 51 -19.49 -5.70 -22.94
C VAL A 51 -18.40 -6.41 -23.73
N LEU A 52 -17.36 -5.68 -24.08
CA LEU A 52 -16.21 -6.21 -24.81
C LEU A 52 -15.20 -6.86 -23.83
N GLU A 53 -14.35 -7.71 -24.37
CA GLU A 53 -13.23 -8.29 -23.63
C GLU A 53 -12.27 -7.17 -23.16
N ASN A 54 -11.81 -7.29 -21.92
CA ASN A 54 -10.85 -6.33 -21.36
C ASN A 54 -9.53 -6.37 -22.13
N PRO A 55 -8.87 -5.22 -22.30
CA PRO A 55 -7.48 -5.21 -22.79
C PRO A 55 -6.60 -6.09 -21.90
N PRO A 56 -5.58 -6.74 -22.48
CA PRO A 56 -4.66 -7.55 -21.66
C PRO A 56 -3.97 -6.68 -20.61
N LEU A 57 -3.84 -7.22 -19.41
CA LEU A 57 -3.11 -6.57 -18.33
C LEU A 57 -1.61 -6.49 -18.67
N PRO A 58 -0.88 -5.49 -18.15
CA PRO A 58 0.57 -5.45 -18.27
C PRO A 58 1.23 -6.75 -17.82
N ALA A 59 2.29 -7.17 -18.50
CA ALA A 59 3.03 -8.38 -18.14
C ALA A 59 3.81 -8.22 -16.82
N ARG A 60 4.41 -7.03 -16.61
CA ARG A 60 5.14 -6.68 -15.38
C ARG A 60 4.21 -6.61 -14.19
N LYS A 61 4.65 -7.13 -13.03
CA LYS A 61 3.82 -7.25 -11.83
C LYS A 61 4.55 -6.74 -10.60
N ILE A 62 3.90 -5.84 -9.88
CA ILE A 62 4.38 -5.32 -8.60
C ILE A 62 3.37 -5.71 -7.51
N GLU A 63 3.86 -6.09 -6.34
CA GLU A 63 3.06 -6.21 -5.13
C GLU A 63 3.63 -5.27 -4.07
N CYS A 64 2.78 -4.47 -3.43
CA CYS A 64 3.19 -3.48 -2.44
C CYS A 64 2.51 -3.77 -1.11
N TYR A 65 3.29 -4.10 -0.10
CA TYR A 65 2.88 -4.12 1.31
C TYR A 65 3.23 -2.78 1.92
N GLY A 66 2.25 -2.08 2.44
CA GLY A 66 2.47 -0.72 2.93
C GLY A 66 1.46 -0.26 3.96
N ASP A 67 1.61 0.97 4.37
CA ASP A 67 0.73 1.64 5.31
C ASP A 67 -0.13 2.74 4.64
N SER A 68 -0.51 3.76 5.40
CA SER A 68 -1.33 4.88 4.93
C SER A 68 -0.71 5.64 3.75
N VAL A 69 0.63 5.75 3.68
CA VAL A 69 1.30 6.44 2.57
C VAL A 69 1.11 5.66 1.27
N SER A 70 1.27 4.34 1.32
CA SER A 70 1.03 3.45 0.17
C SER A 70 -0.46 3.35 -0.18
N ALA A 71 -1.35 3.55 0.79
CA ALA A 71 -2.80 3.67 0.58
C ALA A 71 -3.22 5.03 0.02
N GLY A 72 -2.30 6.01 -0.07
CA GLY A 72 -2.60 7.35 -0.55
C GLY A 72 -3.50 8.15 0.40
N ALA A 73 -3.39 7.89 1.70
CA ALA A 73 -4.12 8.64 2.71
C ALA A 73 -3.77 10.12 2.65
N VAL A 74 -4.78 10.97 2.73
CA VAL A 74 -4.70 12.44 2.75
C VAL A 74 -3.95 13.07 1.57
N CYS A 75 -3.58 12.30 0.54
CA CYS A 75 -2.70 12.78 -0.53
C CYS A 75 -3.32 13.92 -1.36
N GLU A 76 -4.65 14.00 -1.48
CA GLU A 76 -5.34 15.07 -2.21
C GLU A 76 -5.54 16.36 -1.40
N ALA A 77 -5.11 16.42 -0.14
CA ALA A 77 -5.20 17.63 0.68
C ALA A 77 -4.12 18.67 0.31
N VAL A 78 -4.09 19.07 -0.96
CA VAL A 78 -3.01 19.91 -1.54
C VAL A 78 -2.94 21.32 -0.95
N ASP A 79 -4.03 21.82 -0.39
CA ASP A 79 -4.06 23.11 0.31
C ASP A 79 -3.36 23.05 1.67
N PHE A 80 -3.02 21.84 2.13
CA PHE A 80 -2.34 21.56 3.41
C PHE A 80 -0.90 21.06 3.22
N VAL A 81 -0.27 21.35 2.09
CA VAL A 81 1.16 21.04 1.88
C VAL A 81 1.98 21.77 2.95
N ALA A 82 2.96 21.05 3.53
CA ALA A 82 3.81 21.51 4.64
C ALA A 82 3.03 21.87 5.93
N SER A 83 1.86 21.28 6.11
CA SER A 83 1.01 21.42 7.30
C SER A 83 0.58 20.05 7.81
N CYS A 84 0.09 19.97 9.04
CA CYS A 84 -0.57 18.79 9.56
C CYS A 84 -1.76 18.38 8.69
N ASP A 85 -2.21 17.16 8.86
CA ASP A 85 -3.43 16.70 8.20
C ASP A 85 -4.63 17.54 8.62
N PRO A 86 -5.57 17.81 7.68
CA PRO A 86 -6.80 18.50 8.04
C PRO A 86 -7.59 17.69 9.06
N GLU A 87 -8.13 18.34 10.07
CA GLU A 87 -8.97 17.69 11.08
C GLU A 87 -10.28 17.18 10.44
N ASP A 88 -10.82 16.09 10.98
CA ASP A 88 -12.12 15.52 10.62
C ASP A 88 -12.37 15.31 9.12
N HIS A 89 -11.30 15.03 8.35
CA HIS A 89 -11.40 14.88 6.89
C HIS A 89 -12.13 13.62 6.42
N GLN A 90 -12.38 12.66 7.31
CA GLN A 90 -13.14 11.42 7.04
C GLN A 90 -12.77 10.71 5.71
N GLY A 91 -11.49 10.71 5.34
CA GLY A 91 -10.97 10.07 4.13
C GLY A 91 -11.34 10.76 2.81
N VAL A 92 -11.89 11.99 2.84
CA VAL A 92 -12.27 12.70 1.59
C VAL A 92 -11.08 13.02 0.69
N TYR A 93 -9.89 13.09 1.27
CA TYR A 93 -8.63 13.35 0.57
C TYR A 93 -7.83 12.09 0.25
N ASP A 94 -8.31 10.91 0.64
CA ASP A 94 -7.61 9.67 0.36
C ASP A 94 -7.76 9.29 -1.10
N ASN A 95 -6.66 8.88 -1.72
CA ASN A 95 -6.69 8.38 -3.09
C ASN A 95 -5.48 7.49 -3.41
N ALA A 96 -5.65 6.20 -3.24
CA ALA A 96 -4.60 5.22 -3.55
C ALA A 96 -4.11 5.29 -5.01
N TRP A 97 -4.95 5.75 -5.96
CA TRP A 97 -4.54 5.96 -7.36
C TRP A 97 -3.34 6.89 -7.49
N HIS A 98 -3.22 7.84 -6.57
CA HIS A 98 -2.14 8.82 -6.51
C HIS A 98 -1.07 8.48 -5.46
N SER A 99 -1.07 7.29 -4.89
CA SER A 99 0.05 6.86 -4.05
C SER A 99 1.30 6.62 -4.90
N TYR A 100 2.46 6.81 -4.30
CA TYR A 100 3.75 6.63 -4.98
C TYR A 100 3.87 5.24 -5.61
N ALA A 101 3.40 4.20 -4.94
CA ALA A 101 3.47 2.82 -5.42
C ALA A 101 2.63 2.63 -6.70
N MET A 102 1.40 3.17 -6.72
CA MET A 102 0.50 3.12 -7.87
C MET A 102 1.02 3.95 -9.04
N ILE A 103 1.63 5.11 -8.77
CA ILE A 103 2.25 5.95 -9.81
C ILE A 103 3.47 5.24 -10.39
N THR A 104 4.34 4.68 -9.54
CA THR A 104 5.52 3.91 -9.95
C THR A 104 5.14 2.74 -10.86
N ALA A 105 4.11 1.97 -10.50
CA ALA A 105 3.65 0.87 -11.33
C ALA A 105 3.21 1.36 -12.73
N ARG A 106 2.43 2.43 -12.80
CA ARG A 106 2.02 3.01 -14.10
C ARG A 106 3.19 3.52 -14.92
N ASN A 107 4.16 4.19 -14.29
CA ASN A 107 5.37 4.69 -14.96
C ASN A 107 6.20 3.55 -15.57
N LEU A 108 6.20 2.37 -14.93
CA LEU A 108 6.92 1.17 -15.38
C LEU A 108 6.10 0.27 -16.30
N GLY A 109 4.85 0.63 -16.61
CA GLY A 109 3.94 -0.20 -17.40
C GLY A 109 3.65 -1.53 -16.71
N ALA A 110 3.52 -1.52 -15.38
CA ALA A 110 3.24 -2.68 -14.56
C ALA A 110 1.82 -2.65 -13.99
N GLN A 111 1.22 -3.81 -13.80
CA GLN A 111 0.09 -3.97 -12.90
C GLN A 111 0.58 -4.03 -11.45
N ILE A 112 -0.28 -3.70 -10.51
CA ILE A 112 0.09 -3.69 -9.09
C ILE A 112 -1.05 -4.22 -8.20
N HIS A 113 -0.69 -5.09 -7.26
CA HIS A 113 -1.47 -5.37 -6.07
C HIS A 113 -0.98 -4.47 -4.94
N ASN A 114 -1.79 -3.53 -4.53
CA ASN A 114 -1.46 -2.62 -3.42
C ASN A 114 -2.13 -3.11 -2.14
N ILE A 115 -1.35 -3.82 -1.31
CA ILE A 115 -1.76 -4.38 -0.03
C ILE A 115 -1.36 -3.38 1.06
N ALA A 116 -2.02 -2.23 1.06
CA ALA A 116 -1.72 -1.15 1.97
C ALA A 116 -2.86 -0.95 2.97
N GLN A 117 -2.49 -0.79 4.23
CA GLN A 117 -3.42 -0.55 5.32
C GLN A 117 -2.99 0.63 6.17
N GLY A 118 -3.84 1.66 6.23
CA GLY A 118 -3.59 2.84 7.05
C GLY A 118 -3.36 2.48 8.51
N GLY A 119 -2.32 3.06 9.10
CA GLY A 119 -1.98 2.89 10.51
C GLY A 119 -1.33 1.57 10.90
N ILE A 120 -1.10 0.65 9.96
CA ILE A 120 -0.53 -0.65 10.29
C ILE A 120 0.96 -0.55 10.65
N ALA A 121 1.36 -1.26 11.70
CA ALA A 121 2.73 -1.48 12.13
C ALA A 121 3.16 -2.92 11.80
N ILE A 122 4.38 -3.31 12.15
CA ILE A 122 4.86 -4.70 12.01
C ILE A 122 4.17 -5.60 13.04
N PHE A 123 4.16 -5.18 14.32
CA PHE A 123 3.61 -5.99 15.41
C PHE A 123 2.12 -5.76 15.63
N ASP A 124 1.42 -6.81 16.06
CA ASP A 124 0.15 -6.67 16.75
C ASP A 124 0.33 -5.82 18.03
N ASN A 125 -0.73 -5.15 18.43
CA ASN A 125 -0.79 -4.25 19.58
C ASN A 125 0.07 -2.99 19.45
N THR A 126 0.49 -2.63 18.25
CA THR A 126 1.19 -1.38 17.92
C THR A 126 0.58 -0.71 16.69
N GLY A 127 1.00 0.54 16.43
CA GLY A 127 0.46 1.33 15.33
C GLY A 127 -0.89 1.95 15.64
N TYR A 128 -1.70 2.18 14.62
CA TYR A 128 -2.98 2.87 14.70
C TYR A 128 -4.15 2.04 14.18
N TYR A 129 -3.85 0.95 13.48
CA TYR A 129 -4.89 0.17 12.82
C TYR A 129 -5.67 -0.71 13.82
N HIS A 130 -7.01 -0.63 13.75
CA HIS A 130 -7.96 -1.44 14.52
C HIS A 130 -7.95 -1.20 16.05
N ALA A 131 -7.81 0.06 16.49
CA ALA A 131 -7.88 0.42 17.91
C ALA A 131 -9.19 -0.11 18.58
N PRO A 132 -9.18 -0.53 19.84
CA PRO A 132 -8.04 -0.61 20.76
C PRO A 132 -7.23 -1.92 20.64
N ASN A 133 -7.66 -2.86 19.81
CA ASN A 133 -7.02 -4.14 19.57
C ASN A 133 -6.19 -4.04 18.29
N TYR A 134 -5.10 -3.31 18.35
CA TYR A 134 -4.26 -3.04 17.17
C TYR A 134 -3.78 -4.32 16.48
N ILE A 135 -3.87 -4.34 15.16
CA ILE A 135 -3.47 -5.47 14.31
C ILE A 135 -2.25 -5.04 13.49
N GLY A 136 -1.19 -5.86 13.55
CA GLY A 136 0.04 -5.67 12.82
C GLY A 136 0.10 -6.43 11.49
N MET A 137 1.05 -6.06 10.66
CA MET A 137 1.30 -6.71 9.39
C MET A 137 1.63 -8.21 9.57
N GLU A 138 2.26 -8.59 10.69
CA GLU A 138 2.57 -10.00 11.00
C GLU A 138 1.34 -10.91 11.00
N SER A 139 0.17 -10.38 11.33
CA SER A 139 -1.09 -11.13 11.36
C SER A 139 -1.88 -11.10 10.07
N VAL A 140 -1.61 -10.14 9.15
CA VAL A 140 -2.50 -9.91 8.00
C VAL A 140 -1.83 -9.99 6.63
N TYR A 141 -0.50 -9.97 6.51
CA TYR A 141 0.20 -9.97 5.21
C TYR A 141 -0.20 -11.13 4.28
N ASN A 142 -0.68 -12.23 4.85
CA ASN A 142 -1.09 -13.44 4.13
C ASN A 142 -2.62 -13.61 4.08
N LYS A 143 -3.38 -12.53 4.21
CA LYS A 143 -4.85 -12.56 4.18
C LYS A 143 -5.39 -11.81 2.97
N LEU A 144 -6.39 -12.38 2.33
CA LEU A 144 -7.21 -11.69 1.33
C LEU A 144 -8.19 -10.74 2.02
N CYS A 145 -8.84 -11.22 3.09
CA CYS A 145 -9.72 -10.44 3.91
C CYS A 145 -9.33 -10.66 5.36
N TYR A 146 -9.08 -9.60 6.10
CA TYR A 146 -8.68 -9.64 7.51
C TYR A 146 -9.52 -8.74 8.40
N PHE A 147 -10.49 -8.04 7.83
CA PHE A 147 -11.42 -7.25 8.61
C PHE A 147 -12.50 -8.17 9.17
N PRO A 148 -12.59 -8.36 10.50
CA PRO A 148 -13.48 -9.35 11.10
C PRO A 148 -14.97 -9.08 10.89
N GLU A 149 -15.34 -7.82 10.68
CA GLU A 149 -16.71 -7.41 10.37
C GLU A 149 -17.04 -7.50 8.88
N GLY A 150 -16.10 -7.91 8.04
CA GLY A 150 -16.34 -8.14 6.62
C GLY A 150 -17.34 -9.26 6.37
N ALA A 151 -18.11 -9.16 5.29
CA ALA A 151 -19.20 -10.09 4.97
C ALA A 151 -18.79 -11.56 4.90
N LYS A 152 -17.51 -11.85 4.69
CA LYS A 152 -16.97 -13.22 4.54
C LYS A 152 -16.01 -13.64 5.66
N GLY A 153 -15.76 -12.78 6.65
CA GLY A 153 -14.79 -13.02 7.70
C GLY A 153 -13.35 -13.05 7.19
N VAL A 154 -12.42 -13.48 8.03
CA VAL A 154 -10.99 -13.57 7.70
C VAL A 154 -10.75 -14.72 6.73
N THR A 155 -10.13 -14.44 5.58
CA THR A 155 -9.79 -15.45 4.57
C THR A 155 -8.30 -15.38 4.21
N PRO A 156 -7.63 -16.52 4.01
CA PRO A 156 -6.24 -16.52 3.56
C PRO A 156 -6.13 -16.00 2.13
N TRP A 157 -4.98 -15.41 1.82
CA TRP A 157 -4.59 -15.13 0.44
C TRP A 157 -4.02 -16.38 -0.21
N ASP A 158 -4.43 -16.66 -1.43
CA ASP A 158 -3.83 -17.69 -2.27
C ASP A 158 -2.76 -17.03 -3.15
N PHE A 159 -1.50 -17.23 -2.79
CA PHE A 159 -0.34 -16.64 -3.45
C PHE A 159 -0.15 -17.11 -4.91
N GLU A 160 -0.81 -18.19 -5.33
CA GLU A 160 -0.77 -18.65 -6.73
C GLU A 160 -1.59 -17.74 -7.66
N ASN A 161 -2.54 -16.98 -7.14
CA ASN A 161 -3.37 -16.07 -7.93
C ASN A 161 -2.59 -14.84 -8.47
N TYR A 162 -1.47 -14.48 -7.84
CA TYR A 162 -0.65 -13.36 -8.29
C TYR A 162 0.80 -13.56 -7.88
N THR A 163 1.67 -13.72 -8.88
CA THR A 163 3.12 -13.85 -8.66
C THR A 163 3.80 -12.57 -9.13
N PRO A 164 4.25 -11.69 -8.23
CA PRO A 164 4.92 -10.44 -8.58
C PRO A 164 6.35 -10.68 -9.07
N ASP A 165 6.82 -9.78 -9.94
CA ASP A 165 8.23 -9.65 -10.29
C ASP A 165 8.98 -8.84 -9.23
N VAL A 166 8.30 -7.84 -8.66
CA VAL A 166 8.84 -6.93 -7.64
C VAL A 166 7.89 -6.85 -6.46
N VAL A 167 8.43 -7.04 -5.26
CA VAL A 167 7.74 -6.81 -3.99
C VAL A 167 8.31 -5.55 -3.34
N LEU A 168 7.47 -4.55 -3.14
CA LEU A 168 7.77 -3.37 -2.33
C LEU A 168 7.27 -3.64 -0.90
N PHE A 169 8.13 -3.57 0.09
CA PHE A 169 7.72 -3.74 1.48
C PHE A 169 8.04 -2.46 2.27
N ALA A 170 6.98 -1.67 2.53
CA ALA A 170 7.05 -0.30 3.04
C ALA A 170 6.27 -0.17 4.35
N VAL A 171 6.62 -0.98 5.34
CA VAL A 171 6.00 -1.01 6.67
C VAL A 171 7.07 -0.78 7.74
N GLY A 172 6.73 -0.06 8.81
CA GLY A 172 7.63 0.24 9.92
C GLY A 172 7.51 1.68 10.44
N GLN A 173 6.79 2.55 9.74
CA GLN A 173 6.65 3.97 10.08
C GLN A 173 5.66 4.20 11.22
N ASN A 174 4.74 3.26 11.47
CA ASN A 174 3.76 3.31 12.55
C ASN A 174 4.24 2.61 13.82
N ASP A 175 5.33 1.87 13.77
CA ASP A 175 5.89 1.14 14.91
C ASP A 175 6.35 2.03 16.08
N PRO A 176 6.75 3.30 15.88
CA PRO A 176 6.99 4.23 16.98
C PRO A 176 5.75 4.54 17.82
N HIS A 177 4.53 4.32 17.28
CA HIS A 177 3.29 4.53 18.01
C HIS A 177 2.89 3.27 18.77
N ASN A 178 2.95 3.39 20.08
CA ASN A 178 2.78 2.26 21.00
C ASN A 178 1.97 2.69 22.23
N GLU A 179 0.76 3.15 22.06
CA GLU A 179 -0.10 3.57 23.17
C GLU A 179 -0.11 2.53 24.32
N GLY A 180 0.45 2.91 25.45
CA GLY A 180 0.53 2.05 26.64
C GLY A 180 1.71 1.08 26.68
N HIS A 181 2.65 1.14 25.74
CA HIS A 181 3.86 0.31 25.70
C HIS A 181 5.10 1.20 25.63
N GLU A 182 5.58 1.68 26.76
CA GLU A 182 6.74 2.59 26.87
C GLU A 182 8.08 1.96 26.43
N ASP A 183 8.11 0.64 26.22
CA ASP A 183 9.32 -0.13 25.96
C ASP A 183 9.69 -0.28 24.47
N PHE A 184 8.99 0.39 23.55
CA PHE A 184 9.23 0.26 22.11
C PHE A 184 10.19 1.35 21.60
N ASP A 185 11.45 1.16 21.85
CA ASP A 185 12.51 2.04 21.33
C ASP A 185 13.43 1.28 20.37
N ILE A 186 13.43 1.67 19.09
CA ILE A 186 14.28 1.06 18.07
C ILE A 186 15.78 1.26 18.34
N THR A 187 16.15 2.17 19.24
CA THR A 187 17.53 2.35 19.69
C THR A 187 17.93 1.36 20.81
N ASP A 188 16.93 0.74 21.47
CA ASP A 188 17.18 -0.35 22.38
C ASP A 188 17.56 -1.62 21.61
N PRO A 189 18.71 -2.25 21.89
CA PRO A 189 19.19 -3.40 21.15
C PRO A 189 18.27 -4.62 21.17
N ASP A 190 17.59 -4.87 22.29
CA ASP A 190 16.73 -6.04 22.46
C ASP A 190 15.42 -5.84 21.67
N TYR A 191 14.83 -4.64 21.77
CA TYR A 191 13.66 -4.28 20.95
C TYR A 191 13.99 -4.29 19.46
N ARG A 192 15.12 -3.66 19.06
CA ARG A 192 15.59 -3.66 17.67
C ARG A 192 15.74 -5.08 17.12
N ALA A 193 16.36 -5.97 17.89
CA ALA A 193 16.52 -7.36 17.47
C ALA A 193 15.18 -8.08 17.31
N LYS A 194 14.24 -7.86 18.23
CA LYS A 194 12.89 -8.42 18.19
C LYS A 194 12.12 -7.91 16.95
N TRP A 195 12.14 -6.60 16.72
CA TRP A 195 11.47 -5.98 15.58
C TRP A 195 12.03 -6.49 14.25
N LYS A 196 13.36 -6.47 14.10
CA LYS A 196 14.04 -7.00 12.91
C LYS A 196 13.70 -8.47 12.65
N ASN A 197 13.59 -9.29 13.69
CA ASN A 197 13.24 -10.70 13.53
C ASN A 197 11.79 -10.89 13.05
N ALA A 198 10.84 -10.11 13.54
CA ALA A 198 9.45 -10.15 13.07
C ALA A 198 9.36 -9.71 11.60
N TYR A 199 9.99 -8.59 11.26
CA TYR A 199 10.08 -8.09 9.88
C TYR A 199 10.69 -9.16 8.95
N LYS A 200 11.87 -9.70 9.32
CA LYS A 200 12.52 -10.77 8.54
C LYS A 200 11.66 -12.00 8.37
N SER A 201 10.88 -12.38 9.38
CA SER A 201 9.99 -13.55 9.29
C SER A 201 8.94 -13.37 8.19
N ILE A 202 8.37 -12.18 8.04
CA ILE A 202 7.43 -11.87 6.96
C ILE A 202 8.15 -11.95 5.60
N ILE A 203 9.32 -11.31 5.48
CA ILE A 203 10.08 -11.31 4.21
C ILE A 203 10.50 -12.72 3.81
N ILE A 204 10.95 -13.55 4.74
CA ILE A 204 11.35 -14.94 4.47
C ILE A 204 10.14 -15.77 3.99
N ASP A 205 8.98 -15.61 4.63
CA ASP A 205 7.78 -16.32 4.18
C ASP A 205 7.35 -15.87 2.78
N LEU A 206 7.24 -14.55 2.54
CA LEU A 206 6.93 -14.02 1.20
C LEU A 206 7.97 -14.46 0.15
N ARG A 207 9.26 -14.46 0.51
CA ARG A 207 10.32 -14.95 -0.36
C ARG A 207 10.15 -16.42 -0.75
N SER A 208 9.63 -17.23 0.17
CA SER A 208 9.31 -18.64 -0.11
C SER A 208 8.16 -18.81 -1.12
N LYS A 209 7.20 -17.88 -1.14
CA LYS A 209 6.08 -17.84 -2.10
C LYS A 209 6.51 -17.28 -3.45
N TYR A 210 7.41 -16.30 -3.45
CA TYR A 210 7.88 -15.56 -4.62
C TYR A 210 9.38 -15.73 -4.86
N PRO A 211 9.86 -16.95 -5.20
CA PRO A 211 11.30 -17.25 -5.25
C PRO A 211 12.06 -16.47 -6.32
N ASN A 212 11.37 -15.93 -7.30
CA ASN A 212 12.00 -15.17 -8.39
C ASN A 212 11.87 -13.66 -8.23
N ALA A 213 10.99 -13.17 -7.37
CA ALA A 213 10.75 -11.75 -7.19
C ALA A 213 11.97 -11.00 -6.64
N THR A 214 12.10 -9.74 -7.02
CA THR A 214 13.01 -8.80 -6.38
C THR A 214 12.27 -8.08 -5.25
N PHE A 215 12.84 -8.10 -4.04
CA PHE A 215 12.28 -7.43 -2.88
C PHE A 215 12.99 -6.09 -2.66
N VAL A 216 12.22 -5.03 -2.51
CA VAL A 216 12.71 -3.70 -2.16
C VAL A 216 12.09 -3.31 -0.83
N LEU A 217 12.92 -3.32 0.22
CA LEU A 217 12.55 -2.90 1.56
C LEU A 217 12.75 -1.39 1.66
N LEU A 218 11.77 -0.67 2.16
CA LEU A 218 11.84 0.79 2.22
C LEU A 218 10.95 1.37 3.33
N LEU A 219 11.26 2.57 3.76
CA LEU A 219 10.34 3.46 4.46
C LEU A 219 10.07 4.68 3.59
N THR A 220 8.97 5.39 3.84
CA THR A 220 8.59 6.52 3.00
C THR A 220 9.11 7.86 3.54
N VAL A 221 8.66 8.96 2.96
CA VAL A 221 9.01 10.29 3.45
C VAL A 221 8.20 10.72 4.67
N LEU A 222 7.18 9.95 5.09
CA LEU A 222 6.44 10.21 6.32
C LEU A 222 7.39 10.30 7.51
N CYS A 223 7.11 11.20 8.43
CA CYS A 223 7.99 11.49 9.56
C CYS A 223 8.31 10.24 10.40
N HIS A 224 9.56 9.89 10.47
CA HIS A 224 10.11 8.84 11.34
C HIS A 224 11.60 9.11 11.61
N GLY A 225 12.15 8.47 12.64
CA GLY A 225 13.57 8.61 12.99
C GLY A 225 14.47 7.77 12.07
N GLU A 226 15.69 8.23 11.83
CA GLU A 226 16.68 7.57 10.95
C GLU A 226 17.09 6.17 11.41
N GLU A 227 16.89 5.82 12.71
CA GLU A 227 17.21 4.50 13.22
C GLU A 227 16.30 3.41 12.66
N TRP A 228 15.09 3.77 12.21
CA TRP A 228 14.19 2.83 11.53
C TRP A 228 14.72 2.47 10.14
N ASP A 229 15.20 3.46 9.35
CA ASP A 229 15.85 3.21 8.05
C ASP A 229 17.09 2.33 8.23
N LYS A 230 17.92 2.62 9.27
CA LYS A 230 19.11 1.80 9.57
C LYS A 230 18.72 0.36 9.91
N ALA A 231 17.61 0.15 10.64
CA ALA A 231 17.13 -1.18 10.97
C ALA A 231 16.66 -1.94 9.72
N VAL A 232 15.98 -1.27 8.77
CA VAL A 232 15.57 -1.87 7.49
C VAL A 232 16.79 -2.21 6.62
N ASP A 233 17.82 -1.33 6.57
CA ASP A 233 19.08 -1.60 5.88
C ASP A 233 19.79 -2.83 6.45
N GLU A 234 19.87 -2.92 7.78
CA GLU A 234 20.43 -4.09 8.47
C GLU A 234 19.67 -5.37 8.13
N ILE A 235 18.32 -5.33 8.04
CA ILE A 235 17.49 -6.48 7.64
C ILE A 235 17.89 -6.95 6.24
N ALA A 236 17.96 -6.04 5.26
CA ALA A 236 18.33 -6.39 3.90
C ALA A 236 19.72 -7.05 3.84
N ASN A 237 20.68 -6.50 4.57
CA ASN A 237 22.05 -7.04 4.64
C ASN A 237 22.10 -8.41 5.35
N GLU A 238 21.36 -8.60 6.45
CA GLU A 238 21.33 -9.85 7.23
C GLU A 238 20.65 -11.00 6.48
N LEU A 239 19.66 -10.72 5.64
CA LEU A 239 19.01 -11.72 4.80
C LEU A 239 19.97 -12.28 3.74
N ASN A 240 21.00 -11.53 3.36
CA ASN A 240 22.08 -11.95 2.46
C ASN A 240 21.56 -12.64 1.17
N ASP A 241 20.51 -12.06 0.59
CA ASP A 241 19.92 -12.47 -0.68
C ASP A 241 20.09 -11.35 -1.70
N GLU A 242 20.75 -11.63 -2.84
CA GLU A 242 21.05 -10.63 -3.89
C GLU A 242 19.78 -10.01 -4.53
N LYS A 243 18.61 -10.62 -4.35
CA LYS A 243 17.32 -10.13 -4.80
C LYS A 243 16.56 -9.35 -3.71
N ILE A 244 17.16 -9.14 -2.55
CA ILE A 244 16.57 -8.33 -1.47
C ILE A 244 17.45 -7.11 -1.28
N THR A 245 16.88 -5.93 -1.46
CA THR A 245 17.61 -4.65 -1.37
C THR A 245 16.86 -3.67 -0.47
N HIS A 246 17.62 -2.73 0.13
CA HIS A 246 17.04 -1.57 0.79
C HIS A 246 17.08 -0.38 -0.16
N PHE A 247 15.99 0.38 -0.25
CA PHE A 247 15.90 1.65 -0.96
C PHE A 247 15.50 2.75 0.01
N MET A 248 16.19 3.86 -0.03
CA MET A 248 15.95 5.02 0.81
C MET A 248 15.65 6.25 -0.05
N PHE A 249 14.51 6.89 0.20
CA PHE A 249 14.17 8.15 -0.45
C PHE A 249 15.09 9.28 -0.01
N THR A 250 15.36 10.25 -0.88
CA THR A 250 16.20 11.42 -0.58
C THR A 250 15.70 12.18 0.65
N ARG A 251 14.39 12.27 0.84
CA ARG A 251 13.76 12.93 2.00
C ARG A 251 13.10 11.94 2.97
N THR A 252 13.64 10.72 3.11
CA THR A 252 13.10 9.74 4.05
C THR A 252 12.84 10.37 5.43
N GLY A 253 11.68 10.12 6.01
CA GLY A 253 11.29 10.63 7.31
C GLY A 253 11.12 12.17 7.42
N LYS A 254 11.16 12.91 6.30
CA LYS A 254 11.23 14.40 6.28
C LYS A 254 10.18 15.06 5.39
N ALA A 255 9.02 14.45 5.30
CA ALA A 255 7.89 15.03 4.58
C ALA A 255 7.24 16.20 5.34
N THR A 256 6.13 16.65 4.82
CA THR A 256 5.17 17.50 5.53
C THR A 256 4.82 16.92 6.91
N PRO A 257 4.40 17.72 7.90
CA PRO A 257 4.08 17.25 9.25
C PRO A 257 2.95 16.21 9.36
N GLY A 258 2.25 15.95 8.28
CA GLY A 258 1.23 14.90 8.18
C GLY A 258 1.59 13.90 7.09
N HIS A 259 0.57 13.28 6.47
CA HIS A 259 0.76 12.40 5.34
C HIS A 259 1.29 13.14 4.11
N PRO A 260 2.10 12.50 3.26
CA PRO A 260 2.59 13.10 2.02
C PRO A 260 1.45 13.49 1.08
N ARG A 261 1.49 14.72 0.56
CA ARG A 261 0.52 15.24 -0.42
C ARG A 261 0.93 14.87 -1.85
N LEU A 262 0.06 15.16 -2.84
CA LEU A 262 0.31 14.83 -4.24
C LEU A 262 1.74 15.16 -4.72
N PRO A 263 2.30 16.36 -4.47
CA PRO A 263 3.67 16.65 -4.91
C PRO A 263 4.70 15.67 -4.33
N GLU A 264 4.55 15.29 -3.05
CA GLU A 264 5.45 14.36 -2.37
C GLU A 264 5.24 12.91 -2.83
N GLN A 265 4.01 12.53 -3.14
CA GLN A 265 3.71 11.22 -3.73
C GLN A 265 4.36 11.08 -5.12
N TYR A 266 4.31 12.13 -5.94
CA TYR A 266 4.98 12.14 -7.25
C TYR A 266 6.51 12.14 -7.12
N GLU A 267 7.08 12.90 -6.18
CA GLU A 267 8.52 12.89 -5.88
C GLU A 267 8.99 11.47 -5.53
N MET A 268 8.32 10.81 -4.58
CA MET A 268 8.62 9.41 -4.23
C MET A 268 8.52 8.49 -5.44
N ALA A 269 7.49 8.65 -6.25
CA ALA A 269 7.29 7.82 -7.43
C ALA A 269 8.39 8.01 -8.48
N GLU A 270 8.88 9.23 -8.68
CA GLU A 270 10.00 9.51 -9.58
C GLU A 270 11.28 8.82 -9.11
N GLU A 271 11.62 8.94 -7.82
CA GLU A 271 12.81 8.31 -7.25
C GLU A 271 12.74 6.78 -7.34
N LEU A 272 11.61 6.18 -6.95
CA LEU A 272 11.43 4.73 -6.97
C LEU A 272 11.36 4.19 -8.41
N THR A 273 10.72 4.91 -9.33
CA THR A 273 10.72 4.56 -10.75
C THR A 273 12.13 4.54 -11.32
N ALA A 274 12.94 5.57 -11.01
CA ALA A 274 14.33 5.63 -11.44
C ALA A 274 15.16 4.48 -10.85
N TYR A 275 14.98 4.18 -9.57
CA TYR A 275 15.67 3.08 -8.90
C TYR A 275 15.38 1.73 -9.56
N LEU A 276 14.09 1.38 -9.75
CA LEU A 276 13.69 0.13 -10.39
C LEU A 276 14.11 0.07 -11.87
N SER A 277 14.03 1.18 -12.59
CA SER A 277 14.51 1.25 -13.98
C SER A 277 16.02 0.99 -14.10
N ASN A 278 16.81 1.48 -13.15
CA ASN A 278 18.26 1.26 -13.12
C ASN A 278 18.64 -0.20 -12.81
N MET A 279 17.75 -0.97 -12.18
CA MET A 279 17.94 -2.42 -12.03
C MET A 279 17.82 -3.17 -13.37
N GLY A 280 17.20 -2.54 -14.38
CA GLY A 280 17.06 -3.09 -15.73
C GLY A 280 16.04 -4.22 -15.84
N ASP A 281 16.04 -4.91 -16.98
CA ASP A 281 15.03 -5.93 -17.28
C ASP A 281 15.16 -7.21 -16.44
N LYS A 282 16.27 -7.39 -15.74
CA LYS A 282 16.51 -8.59 -14.91
C LYS A 282 15.55 -8.77 -13.72
N ILE A 283 14.83 -7.70 -13.33
CA ILE A 283 13.83 -7.75 -12.26
C ILE A 283 12.43 -8.11 -12.75
N TRP A 284 12.25 -8.19 -14.06
CA TRP A 284 10.98 -8.59 -14.68
C TRP A 284 11.11 -10.01 -15.22
N GLY A 285 10.25 -10.93 -14.74
CA GLY A 285 10.24 -12.35 -15.09
C GLY A 285 9.60 -12.71 -16.41
#